data_ce21ec4504f335bcc64904057ea7d475
#
_entry.id   ce21ec4504f335bcc64904057ea7d475
#
_cell.length_a   1.000
_cell.length_b   1.000
_cell.length_c   1.000
_cell.angle_alpha   90.00
_cell.angle_beta   90.00
_cell.angle_gamma   90.00
#
_symmetry.space_group_name_H-M   'P 1'
#
loop_
_entity.id
_entity.type
_entity.pdbx_description
1 polymer ?
#
loop_
_entity_poly.entity_id
_entity_poly.type
_entity_poly.pdbx_seq_one_letter_code
_entity_poly.pdbx_strand_id
1 'polypeptide(L)'
;VTEDDNLLGEYTVNYKKTHSQTLLPMLDEVAKMIELDLNTIDVIAVSAGPGSFTGLRIGSATAKGLALALNKQIVSVPTVDALAYNLWGCEDQVCPLMDARRQQAYTGLYTFSDGQMQTLLPQCAVGIDEITAKINESGKKTVFLGDGVPVFADYLKENLQVPYLFAPAHCNKQRAACVAVLGGILYRQGKAEDAAAHKPDYLRLSQAERERQEKARDFRI
;
A
#
# COMPACT_ATOMS: atom_id res chain seq x y z
N VAL A 1 -12.30 -8.05 -5.87
CA VAL A 1 -12.35 -9.46 -6.26
C VAL A 1 -11.83 -9.58 -7.67
N THR A 2 -10.89 -10.50 -7.89
CA THR A 2 -10.36 -10.85 -9.21
C THR A 2 -10.51 -12.34 -9.43
N GLU A 3 -10.71 -12.75 -10.68
CA GLU A 3 -10.68 -14.12 -11.13
C GLU A 3 -9.72 -14.19 -12.32
N ASP A 4 -8.63 -14.92 -12.16
CA ASP A 4 -7.49 -14.90 -13.08
C ASP A 4 -7.06 -13.45 -13.40
N ASP A 5 -7.16 -13.01 -14.64
CA ASP A 5 -6.82 -11.66 -15.10
C ASP A 5 -8.04 -10.72 -15.18
N ASN A 6 -9.21 -11.15 -14.68
CA ASN A 6 -10.43 -10.36 -14.70
C ASN A 6 -10.67 -9.68 -13.35
N LEU A 7 -10.92 -8.38 -13.36
CA LEU A 7 -11.47 -7.66 -12.22
C LEU A 7 -13.00 -7.79 -12.21
N LEU A 8 -13.54 -8.63 -11.32
CA LEU A 8 -14.98 -8.87 -11.21
C LEU A 8 -15.70 -7.74 -10.48
N GLY A 9 -15.07 -7.16 -9.47
CA GLY A 9 -15.64 -6.06 -8.71
C GLY A 9 -14.64 -5.37 -7.80
N GLU A 10 -14.78 -4.05 -7.68
CA GLU A 10 -14.01 -3.20 -6.77
C GLU A 10 -14.92 -2.15 -6.15
N TYR A 11 -14.78 -1.93 -4.84
CA TYR A 11 -15.47 -0.86 -4.14
C TYR A 11 -14.43 0.10 -3.56
N THR A 12 -14.42 1.33 -4.04
CA THR A 12 -13.46 2.36 -3.62
C THR A 12 -14.18 3.61 -3.14
N VAL A 13 -13.91 4.01 -1.89
CA VAL A 13 -14.41 5.27 -1.32
C VAL A 13 -13.25 6.03 -0.68
N ASN A 14 -12.99 7.22 -1.19
CA ASN A 14 -11.97 8.14 -0.66
C ASN A 14 -12.65 9.31 0.08
N TYR A 15 -13.49 8.99 1.08
CA TYR A 15 -14.23 9.98 1.87
C TYR A 15 -13.99 9.75 3.37
N LYS A 16 -14.14 10.83 4.16
CA LYS A 16 -13.90 10.80 5.62
C LYS A 16 -14.94 9.96 6.36
N LYS A 17 -14.79 8.63 6.31
CA LYS A 17 -15.59 7.69 7.12
C LYS A 17 -14.67 6.75 7.88
N THR A 18 -15.17 6.19 8.98
CA THR A 18 -14.41 5.27 9.84
C THR A 18 -14.34 3.90 9.18
N HIS A 19 -13.16 3.44 8.82
CA HIS A 19 -12.94 2.17 8.11
C HIS A 19 -13.50 0.94 8.84
N SER A 20 -13.53 0.94 10.19
CA SER A 20 -14.14 -0.13 10.98
C SER A 20 -15.65 -0.29 10.74
N GLN A 21 -16.33 0.76 10.32
CA GLN A 21 -17.78 0.73 10.05
C GLN A 21 -18.10 0.44 8.58
N THR A 22 -17.13 0.65 7.68
CA THR A 22 -17.41 0.59 6.23
C THR A 22 -16.81 -0.63 5.54
N LEU A 23 -15.73 -1.22 6.06
CA LEU A 23 -15.01 -2.27 5.35
C LEU A 23 -15.86 -3.52 5.08
N LEU A 24 -16.50 -4.09 6.11
CA LEU A 24 -17.35 -5.26 5.95
C LEU A 24 -18.59 -4.99 5.08
N PRO A 25 -19.35 -3.88 5.26
CA PRO A 25 -20.41 -3.52 4.33
C PRO A 25 -19.96 -3.37 2.88
N MET A 26 -18.78 -2.81 2.60
CA MET A 26 -18.24 -2.69 1.24
C MET A 26 -17.90 -4.06 0.64
N LEU A 27 -17.33 -4.96 1.43
CA LEU A 27 -17.06 -6.35 1.00
C LEU A 27 -18.35 -7.11 0.69
N ASP A 28 -19.34 -7.00 1.56
CA ASP A 28 -20.67 -7.62 1.38
C ASP A 28 -21.37 -7.10 0.12
N GLU A 29 -21.31 -5.79 -0.13
CA GLU A 29 -21.88 -5.17 -1.32
C GLU A 29 -21.23 -5.70 -2.61
N VAL A 30 -19.88 -5.73 -2.65
CA VAL A 30 -19.18 -6.29 -3.82
C VAL A 30 -19.54 -7.76 -4.02
N ALA A 31 -19.54 -8.56 -2.96
CA ALA A 31 -19.84 -9.99 -3.06
C ALA A 31 -21.25 -10.22 -3.60
N LYS A 32 -22.24 -9.45 -3.13
CA LYS A 32 -23.64 -9.53 -3.61
C LYS A 32 -23.77 -9.10 -5.06
N MET A 33 -23.13 -8.00 -5.45
CA MET A 33 -23.24 -7.46 -6.81
C MET A 33 -22.68 -8.40 -7.89
N ILE A 34 -21.69 -9.21 -7.55
CA ILE A 34 -21.08 -10.19 -8.47
C ILE A 34 -21.56 -11.62 -8.18
N GLU A 35 -22.57 -11.80 -7.31
CA GLU A 35 -23.12 -13.12 -6.94
C GLU A 35 -22.02 -14.11 -6.50
N LEU A 36 -21.03 -13.62 -5.74
CA LEU A 36 -19.84 -14.39 -5.36
C LEU A 36 -20.17 -15.56 -4.43
N ASP A 37 -19.86 -16.77 -4.86
CA ASP A 37 -19.79 -17.91 -3.93
C ASP A 37 -18.48 -17.82 -3.14
N LEU A 38 -18.58 -17.55 -1.85
CA LEU A 38 -17.39 -17.41 -0.97
C LEU A 38 -16.53 -18.68 -0.88
N ASN A 39 -17.09 -19.85 -1.21
CA ASN A 39 -16.32 -21.11 -1.23
C ASN A 39 -15.32 -21.15 -2.38
N THR A 40 -15.55 -20.42 -3.46
CA THR A 40 -14.66 -20.36 -4.63
C THR A 40 -13.43 -19.47 -4.44
N ILE A 41 -13.37 -18.72 -3.33
CA ILE A 41 -12.20 -17.89 -3.01
C ILE A 41 -10.98 -18.81 -2.77
N ASP A 42 -9.87 -18.53 -3.42
CA ASP A 42 -8.60 -19.25 -3.20
C ASP A 42 -7.80 -18.62 -2.05
N VAL A 43 -7.73 -17.31 -2.00
CA VAL A 43 -6.86 -16.57 -1.06
C VAL A 43 -7.43 -15.19 -0.75
N ILE A 44 -7.09 -14.65 0.40
CA ILE A 44 -7.41 -13.28 0.81
C ILE A 44 -6.14 -12.45 0.78
N ALA A 45 -6.10 -11.46 -0.11
CA ALA A 45 -5.01 -10.49 -0.17
C ALA A 45 -5.33 -9.28 0.73
N VAL A 46 -4.36 -8.85 1.52
CA VAL A 46 -4.49 -7.68 2.40
C VAL A 46 -3.29 -6.76 2.26
N SER A 47 -3.54 -5.46 2.22
CA SER A 47 -2.48 -4.45 2.32
C SER A 47 -1.87 -4.52 3.72
N ALA A 48 -0.66 -5.10 3.82
CA ALA A 48 -0.03 -5.44 5.09
C ALA A 48 0.69 -4.26 5.75
N GLY A 49 0.97 -3.20 5.02
CA GLY A 49 1.70 -2.03 5.48
C GLY A 49 2.78 -1.60 4.48
N PRO A 50 3.35 -0.41 4.68
CA PRO A 50 3.08 0.56 5.75
C PRO A 50 1.73 1.27 5.61
N GLY A 51 1.29 1.93 6.71
CA GLY A 51 0.03 2.68 6.71
C GLY A 51 -0.39 3.16 8.10
N SER A 52 -1.64 3.64 8.19
CA SER A 52 -2.25 3.99 9.47
C SER A 52 -2.28 2.79 10.41
N PHE A 53 -1.72 2.92 11.61
CA PHE A 53 -1.68 1.86 12.62
C PHE A 53 -3.05 1.25 12.92
N THR A 54 -4.07 2.10 13.09
CA THR A 54 -5.45 1.65 13.29
C THR A 54 -6.01 0.98 12.05
N GLY A 55 -5.77 1.57 10.86
CA GLY A 55 -6.24 1.01 9.58
C GLY A 55 -5.66 -0.38 9.29
N LEU A 56 -4.37 -0.55 9.49
CA LEU A 56 -3.70 -1.85 9.31
C LEU A 56 -4.26 -2.92 10.25
N ARG A 57 -4.54 -2.59 11.51
CA ARG A 57 -5.16 -3.51 12.47
C ARG A 57 -6.57 -3.90 12.09
N ILE A 58 -7.39 -2.94 11.66
CA ILE A 58 -8.76 -3.20 11.20
C ILE A 58 -8.71 -4.11 9.96
N GLY A 59 -7.93 -3.77 8.95
CA GLY A 59 -7.78 -4.55 7.73
C GLY A 59 -7.30 -5.97 8.01
N SER A 60 -6.23 -6.10 8.79
CA SER A 60 -5.66 -7.38 9.21
C SER A 60 -6.64 -8.25 10.00
N ALA A 61 -7.34 -7.67 10.98
CA ALA A 61 -8.34 -8.40 11.77
C ALA A 61 -9.50 -8.90 10.91
N THR A 62 -9.98 -8.07 9.98
CA THR A 62 -11.03 -8.44 9.03
C THR A 62 -10.57 -9.55 8.09
N ALA A 63 -9.38 -9.42 7.49
CA ALA A 63 -8.81 -10.45 6.62
C ALA A 63 -8.61 -11.78 7.36
N LYS A 64 -8.11 -11.75 8.59
CA LYS A 64 -7.96 -12.95 9.43
C LYS A 64 -9.30 -13.60 9.75
N GLY A 65 -10.30 -12.80 10.14
CA GLY A 65 -11.65 -13.32 10.42
C GLY A 65 -12.25 -14.02 9.21
N LEU A 66 -12.18 -13.40 8.04
CA LEU A 66 -12.66 -13.99 6.79
C LEU A 66 -11.87 -15.25 6.39
N ALA A 67 -10.54 -15.20 6.46
CA ALA A 67 -9.68 -16.32 6.11
C ALA A 67 -9.94 -17.55 7.02
N LEU A 68 -10.09 -17.33 8.32
CA LEU A 68 -10.43 -18.39 9.27
C LEU A 68 -11.84 -18.97 9.00
N ALA A 69 -12.83 -18.11 8.76
CA ALA A 69 -14.21 -18.56 8.48
C ALA A 69 -14.31 -19.37 7.19
N LEU A 70 -13.52 -19.01 6.17
CA LEU A 70 -13.53 -19.67 4.86
C LEU A 70 -12.46 -20.77 4.73
N ASN A 71 -11.63 -21.00 5.77
CA ASN A 71 -10.50 -21.90 5.74
C ASN A 71 -9.53 -21.62 4.57
N LYS A 72 -9.16 -20.33 4.42
CA LYS A 72 -8.27 -19.86 3.34
C LYS A 72 -7.01 -19.23 3.91
N GLN A 73 -5.98 -19.14 3.09
CA GLN A 73 -4.74 -18.46 3.41
C GLN A 73 -4.85 -16.94 3.17
N ILE A 74 -3.88 -16.21 3.72
CA ILE A 74 -3.71 -14.76 3.49
C ILE A 74 -2.44 -14.53 2.70
N VAL A 75 -2.49 -13.51 1.83
CA VAL A 75 -1.30 -12.93 1.20
C VAL A 75 -1.13 -11.50 1.68
N SER A 76 0.02 -11.25 2.29
CA SER A 76 0.47 -9.93 2.72
C SER A 76 1.03 -9.16 1.54
N VAL A 77 0.35 -8.09 1.10
CA VAL A 77 0.78 -7.24 -0.01
C VAL A 77 1.39 -5.96 0.54
N PRO A 78 2.64 -5.61 0.16
CA PRO A 78 3.25 -4.35 0.56
C PRO A 78 2.43 -3.17 0.03
N THR A 79 2.08 -2.21 0.91
CA THR A 79 1.16 -1.12 0.56
C THR A 79 1.75 -0.18 -0.50
N VAL A 80 3.05 0.10 -0.41
CA VAL A 80 3.72 1.01 -1.36
C VAL A 80 3.84 0.37 -2.73
N ASP A 81 4.10 -0.95 -2.79
CA ASP A 81 4.14 -1.72 -4.03
C ASP A 81 2.76 -1.70 -4.71
N ALA A 82 1.69 -1.96 -3.94
CA ALA A 82 0.33 -1.91 -4.47
C ALA A 82 -0.05 -0.51 -4.98
N LEU A 83 0.43 0.55 -4.30
CA LEU A 83 0.22 1.93 -4.77
C LEU A 83 0.98 2.19 -6.06
N ALA A 84 2.24 1.75 -6.19
CA ALA A 84 3.02 1.86 -7.43
C ALA A 84 2.33 1.14 -8.59
N TYR A 85 1.68 0.03 -8.31
CA TYR A 85 1.01 -0.81 -9.32
C TYR A 85 -0.17 -0.11 -10.02
N ASN A 86 -0.70 0.98 -9.47
CA ASN A 86 -1.65 1.85 -10.19
C ASN A 86 -1.11 2.40 -11.51
N LEU A 87 0.21 2.49 -11.65
CA LEU A 87 0.90 2.98 -12.84
C LEU A 87 1.56 1.82 -13.61
N TRP A 88 0.94 0.64 -13.60
CA TRP A 88 1.41 -0.51 -14.34
C TRP A 88 1.70 -0.16 -15.81
N GLY A 89 2.86 -0.56 -16.30
CA GLY A 89 3.32 -0.24 -17.65
C GLY A 89 4.02 1.11 -17.79
N CYS A 90 4.16 1.91 -16.73
CA CYS A 90 4.92 3.14 -16.76
C CYS A 90 6.44 2.84 -16.75
N GLU A 91 7.12 3.13 -17.86
CA GLU A 91 8.57 2.95 -17.99
C GLU A 91 9.38 4.03 -17.26
N ASP A 92 8.77 5.20 -16.98
CA ASP A 92 9.36 6.22 -16.12
C ASP A 92 9.51 5.68 -14.69
N GLN A 93 10.33 6.32 -13.89
CA GLN A 93 10.43 5.99 -12.47
C GLN A 93 9.14 6.35 -11.73
N VAL A 94 8.59 5.42 -11.00
CA VAL A 94 7.36 5.57 -10.19
C VAL A 94 7.74 5.72 -8.72
N CYS A 95 7.32 6.81 -8.10
CA CYS A 95 7.57 7.11 -6.70
C CYS A 95 6.25 7.30 -5.93
N PRO A 96 5.72 6.27 -5.28
CA PRO A 96 4.61 6.42 -4.35
C PRO A 96 5.03 7.25 -3.15
N LEU A 97 4.17 8.15 -2.69
CA LEU A 97 4.35 8.95 -1.48
C LEU A 97 3.13 8.81 -0.58
N MET A 98 3.31 8.23 0.60
CA MET A 98 2.30 8.23 1.66
C MET A 98 2.81 9.06 2.83
N ASP A 99 1.97 9.96 3.36
CA ASP A 99 2.36 10.84 4.48
C ASP A 99 2.63 10.04 5.75
N ALA A 100 3.90 9.92 6.14
CA ALA A 100 4.35 9.29 7.37
C ALA A 100 4.48 10.27 8.54
N ARG A 101 4.03 11.54 8.37
CA ARG A 101 4.18 12.67 9.29
C ARG A 101 5.63 13.11 9.49
N ARG A 102 5.84 14.30 10.06
CA ARG A 102 7.17 14.85 10.42
C ARG A 102 8.12 14.91 9.23
N GLN A 103 7.67 15.41 8.08
CA GLN A 103 8.47 15.52 6.84
C GLN A 103 9.02 14.18 6.33
N GLN A 104 8.38 13.06 6.71
CA GLN A 104 8.73 11.73 6.24
C GLN A 104 7.62 11.14 5.39
N ALA A 105 8.00 10.35 4.39
CA ALA A 105 7.11 9.57 3.56
C ALA A 105 7.36 8.07 3.72
N TYR A 106 6.31 7.26 3.68
CA TYR A 106 6.45 5.89 3.24
C TYR A 106 6.51 5.91 1.71
N THR A 107 7.57 5.36 1.16
CA THR A 107 7.89 5.47 -0.25
C THR A 107 8.71 4.28 -0.73
N GLY A 108 8.99 4.25 -2.01
CA GLY A 108 9.89 3.34 -2.71
C GLY A 108 10.08 3.85 -4.12
N LEU A 109 10.93 3.22 -4.92
CA LEU A 109 11.13 3.56 -6.32
C LEU A 109 10.91 2.32 -7.17
N TYR A 110 10.12 2.46 -8.21
CA TYR A 110 9.72 1.37 -9.09
C TYR A 110 9.81 1.80 -10.54
N THR A 111 9.82 0.84 -11.43
CA THR A 111 9.61 1.01 -12.87
C THR A 111 8.93 -0.24 -13.41
N PHE A 112 8.45 -0.21 -14.64
CA PHE A 112 7.84 -1.35 -15.27
C PHE A 112 8.54 -1.63 -16.60
N SER A 113 8.93 -2.87 -16.82
CA SER A 113 9.48 -3.35 -18.08
C SER A 113 8.99 -4.77 -18.36
N ASP A 114 8.69 -5.06 -19.60
CA ASP A 114 8.22 -6.38 -20.05
C ASP A 114 7.01 -6.89 -19.26
N GLY A 115 6.09 -5.97 -18.88
CA GLY A 115 4.91 -6.30 -18.10
C GLY A 115 5.17 -6.63 -16.62
N GLN A 116 6.39 -6.41 -16.13
CA GLN A 116 6.79 -6.71 -14.76
C GLN A 116 7.18 -5.45 -14.00
N MET A 117 6.80 -5.39 -12.72
CA MET A 117 7.25 -4.36 -11.80
C MET A 117 8.70 -4.65 -11.35
N GLN A 118 9.58 -3.67 -11.56
CA GLN A 118 10.95 -3.69 -11.09
C GLN A 118 11.07 -2.77 -9.87
N THR A 119 11.54 -3.31 -8.75
CA THR A 119 11.78 -2.55 -7.52
C THR A 119 13.19 -1.97 -7.54
N LEU A 120 13.30 -0.66 -7.72
CA LEU A 120 14.59 0.07 -7.71
C LEU A 120 15.00 0.41 -6.27
N LEU A 121 14.04 0.78 -5.43
CA LEU A 121 14.18 0.96 -3.99
C LEU A 121 12.97 0.31 -3.31
N PRO A 122 13.19 -0.69 -2.43
CA PRO A 122 12.10 -1.29 -1.67
C PRO A 122 11.38 -0.28 -0.79
N GLN A 123 10.13 -0.59 -0.42
CA GLN A 123 9.36 0.28 0.48
C GLN A 123 10.13 0.61 1.75
N CYS A 124 10.16 1.88 2.11
CA CYS A 124 10.88 2.41 3.25
C CYS A 124 10.17 3.62 3.85
N ALA A 125 10.65 4.07 5.00
CA ALA A 125 10.23 5.32 5.64
C ALA A 125 11.43 6.27 5.72
N VAL A 126 11.41 7.33 4.95
CA VAL A 126 12.53 8.27 4.81
C VAL A 126 12.07 9.71 4.79
N GLY A 127 12.98 10.66 5.00
CA GLY A 127 12.74 12.09 4.80
C GLY A 127 12.41 12.40 3.34
N ILE A 128 11.57 13.41 3.13
CA ILE A 128 11.26 13.87 1.76
C ILE A 128 12.50 14.37 1.04
N ASP A 129 13.45 14.95 1.77
CA ASP A 129 14.75 15.38 1.30
C ASP A 129 15.60 14.21 0.80
N GLU A 130 15.66 13.12 1.55
CA GLU A 130 16.44 11.93 1.19
C GLU A 130 15.92 11.28 -0.11
N ILE A 131 14.62 11.09 -0.24
CA ILE A 131 14.06 10.48 -1.46
C ILE A 131 14.21 11.41 -2.66
N THR A 132 14.08 12.73 -2.47
CA THR A 132 14.30 13.74 -3.53
C THR A 132 15.74 13.72 -4.02
N ALA A 133 16.72 13.62 -3.11
CA ALA A 133 18.13 13.51 -3.48
C ALA A 133 18.38 12.25 -4.33
N LYS A 134 17.88 11.10 -3.92
CA LYS A 134 17.99 9.83 -4.69
C LYS A 134 17.39 9.92 -6.08
N ILE A 135 16.25 10.61 -6.22
CA ILE A 135 15.60 10.82 -7.52
C ILE A 135 16.47 11.71 -8.40
N ASN A 136 17.01 12.81 -7.87
CA ASN A 136 17.90 13.70 -8.61
C ASN A 136 19.18 12.97 -9.05
N GLU A 137 19.78 12.16 -8.18
CA GLU A 137 20.94 11.32 -8.51
C GLU A 137 20.63 10.32 -9.63
N SER A 138 19.43 9.78 -9.69
CA SER A 138 19.04 8.84 -10.75
C SER A 138 18.96 9.49 -12.13
N GLY A 139 18.75 10.81 -12.20
CA GLY A 139 18.57 11.57 -13.44
C GLY A 139 17.31 11.19 -14.23
N LYS A 140 16.43 10.34 -13.69
CA LYS A 140 15.29 9.77 -14.40
C LYS A 140 14.04 10.60 -14.17
N LYS A 141 13.23 10.74 -15.22
CA LYS A 141 11.89 11.28 -15.10
C LYS A 141 11.07 10.44 -14.12
N THR A 142 10.34 11.10 -13.21
CA THR A 142 9.63 10.45 -12.11
C THR A 142 8.16 10.82 -12.07
N VAL A 143 7.30 9.83 -11.88
CA VAL A 143 5.86 10.00 -11.67
C VAL A 143 5.52 9.75 -10.21
N PHE A 144 4.95 10.76 -9.55
CA PHE A 144 4.55 10.69 -8.14
C PHE A 144 3.05 10.40 -7.99
N LEU A 145 2.70 9.59 -7.00
CA LEU A 145 1.32 9.28 -6.64
C LEU A 145 1.21 9.06 -5.12
N GLY A 146 0.00 9.05 -4.61
CA GLY A 146 -0.27 8.81 -3.19
C GLY A 146 -0.79 10.03 -2.46
N ASP A 147 -1.28 9.80 -1.25
CA ASP A 147 -1.85 10.81 -0.37
C ASP A 147 -0.81 11.78 0.23
N GLY A 148 0.48 11.42 0.14
CA GLY A 148 1.59 12.31 0.48
C GLY A 148 1.88 13.36 -0.60
N VAL A 149 1.45 13.17 -1.85
CA VAL A 149 1.73 14.14 -2.93
C VAL A 149 1.25 15.55 -2.59
N PRO A 150 0.01 15.80 -2.15
CA PRO A 150 -0.42 17.15 -1.77
C PRO A 150 0.38 17.75 -0.60
N VAL A 151 0.92 16.90 0.29
CA VAL A 151 1.70 17.34 1.45
C VAL A 151 3.09 17.81 1.03
N PHE A 152 3.69 17.14 0.04
CA PHE A 152 5.08 17.37 -0.38
C PHE A 152 5.22 18.09 -1.71
N ALA A 153 4.10 18.42 -2.39
CA ALA A 153 4.13 18.97 -3.75
C ALA A 153 4.99 20.23 -3.89
N ASP A 154 4.89 21.15 -2.95
CA ASP A 154 5.65 22.41 -3.03
C ASP A 154 7.14 22.17 -2.80
N TYR A 155 7.49 21.32 -1.84
CA TYR A 155 8.89 20.91 -1.63
C TYR A 155 9.46 20.25 -2.89
N LEU A 156 8.72 19.33 -3.51
CA LEU A 156 9.16 18.64 -4.73
C LEU A 156 9.37 19.60 -5.90
N LYS A 157 8.45 20.58 -6.12
CA LYS A 157 8.58 21.61 -7.16
C LYS A 157 9.84 22.44 -7.01
N GLU A 158 10.23 22.74 -5.78
CA GLU A 158 11.40 23.59 -5.47
C GLU A 158 12.73 22.82 -5.56
N ASN A 159 12.74 21.52 -5.27
CA ASN A 159 13.96 20.76 -5.05
C ASN A 159 14.25 19.68 -6.09
N LEU A 160 13.28 19.28 -6.94
CA LEU A 160 13.52 18.33 -8.01
C LEU A 160 14.29 18.98 -9.17
N GLN A 161 15.31 18.25 -9.64
CA GLN A 161 16.17 18.63 -10.77
C GLN A 161 15.91 17.77 -12.02
N VAL A 162 15.00 16.82 -11.94
CA VAL A 162 14.60 15.92 -13.04
C VAL A 162 13.17 16.23 -13.49
N PRO A 163 12.80 15.89 -14.73
CA PRO A 163 11.41 15.96 -15.15
C PRO A 163 10.50 15.12 -14.27
N TYR A 164 9.34 15.62 -13.94
CA TYR A 164 8.39 14.88 -13.09
C TYR A 164 6.94 15.14 -13.48
N LEU A 165 6.06 14.24 -13.03
CA LEU A 165 4.61 14.34 -13.14
C LEU A 165 3.95 13.93 -11.82
N PHE A 166 2.77 14.47 -11.56
CA PHE A 166 1.87 13.95 -10.54
C PHE A 166 0.76 13.14 -11.21
N ALA A 167 0.51 11.93 -10.71
CA ALA A 167 -0.51 11.06 -11.24
C ALA A 167 -1.91 11.68 -11.10
N PRO A 168 -2.79 11.53 -12.09
CA PRO A 168 -4.14 12.06 -12.05
C PRO A 168 -5.02 11.32 -11.03
N ALA A 169 -6.16 11.93 -10.70
CA ALA A 169 -7.02 11.52 -9.58
C ALA A 169 -7.46 10.04 -9.60
N HIS A 170 -7.63 9.45 -10.79
CA HIS A 170 -8.10 8.07 -10.93
C HIS A 170 -7.05 7.00 -10.58
N CYS A 171 -5.77 7.35 -10.53
CA CYS A 171 -4.68 6.43 -10.22
C CYS A 171 -3.72 6.91 -9.11
N ASN A 172 -4.06 8.01 -8.41
CA ASN A 172 -3.17 8.57 -7.39
C ASN A 172 -3.46 8.09 -5.95
N LYS A 173 -4.36 7.14 -5.77
CA LYS A 173 -4.72 6.60 -4.45
C LYS A 173 -4.67 5.08 -4.44
N GLN A 174 -4.58 4.50 -3.25
CA GLN A 174 -4.61 3.05 -3.05
C GLN A 174 -5.91 2.46 -3.63
N ARG A 175 -5.77 1.33 -4.32
CA ARG A 175 -6.88 0.59 -4.92
C ARG A 175 -6.86 -0.88 -4.52
N ALA A 176 -8.02 -1.40 -4.18
CA ALA A 176 -8.17 -2.81 -3.83
C ALA A 176 -7.85 -3.75 -5.02
N ALA A 177 -8.13 -3.31 -6.25
CA ALA A 177 -7.77 -4.05 -7.46
C ALA A 177 -6.26 -4.31 -7.54
N CYS A 178 -5.41 -3.30 -7.26
CA CYS A 178 -3.95 -3.48 -7.27
C CYS A 178 -3.49 -4.45 -6.18
N VAL A 179 -4.11 -4.40 -5.00
CA VAL A 179 -3.83 -5.36 -3.92
C VAL A 179 -4.24 -6.77 -4.33
N ALA A 180 -5.39 -6.95 -4.98
CA ALA A 180 -5.87 -8.25 -5.42
C ALA A 180 -4.96 -8.87 -6.50
N VAL A 181 -4.57 -8.08 -7.52
CA VAL A 181 -3.68 -8.55 -8.60
C VAL A 181 -2.30 -8.92 -8.06
N LEU A 182 -1.67 -8.05 -7.27
CA LEU A 182 -0.38 -8.36 -6.64
C LEU A 182 -0.50 -9.55 -5.67
N GLY A 183 -1.60 -9.64 -4.92
CA GLY A 183 -1.90 -10.77 -4.07
C GLY A 183 -1.96 -12.08 -4.84
N GLY A 184 -2.63 -12.11 -5.99
CA GLY A 184 -2.66 -13.27 -6.88
C GLY A 184 -1.27 -13.65 -7.42
N ILE A 185 -0.44 -12.67 -7.80
CA ILE A 185 0.94 -12.90 -8.22
C ILE A 185 1.76 -13.53 -7.08
N LEU A 186 1.68 -12.95 -5.89
CA LEU A 186 2.40 -13.44 -4.71
C LEU A 186 1.90 -14.82 -4.26
N TYR A 187 0.60 -15.09 -4.38
CA TYR A 187 0.02 -16.40 -4.11
C TYR A 187 0.60 -17.47 -5.04
N ARG A 188 0.64 -17.22 -6.34
CA ARG A 188 1.26 -18.12 -7.33
C ARG A 188 2.76 -18.34 -7.08
N GLN A 189 3.44 -17.41 -6.41
CA GLN A 189 4.83 -17.54 -5.96
C GLN A 189 4.98 -18.30 -4.62
N GLY A 190 3.89 -18.81 -4.05
CA GLY A 190 3.92 -19.54 -2.78
C GLY A 190 4.12 -18.66 -1.54
N LYS A 191 3.80 -17.34 -1.63
CA LYS A 191 3.96 -16.37 -0.53
C LYS A 191 2.70 -16.21 0.33
N ALA A 192 1.82 -17.20 0.32
CA ALA A 192 0.67 -17.23 1.21
C ALA A 192 1.08 -17.72 2.61
N GLU A 193 0.39 -17.25 3.61
CA GLU A 193 0.59 -17.60 5.02
C GLU A 193 -0.72 -18.00 5.70
N ASP A 194 -0.62 -18.74 6.79
CA ASP A 194 -1.80 -19.06 7.58
C ASP A 194 -2.40 -17.79 8.19
N ALA A 195 -3.73 -17.72 8.23
CA ALA A 195 -4.45 -16.60 8.81
C ALA A 195 -3.99 -16.27 10.25
N ALA A 196 -3.67 -17.29 11.06
CA ALA A 196 -3.18 -17.10 12.42
C ALA A 196 -1.81 -16.43 12.47
N ALA A 197 -0.94 -16.71 11.51
CA ALA A 197 0.44 -16.21 11.45
C ALA A 197 0.50 -14.76 10.95
N HIS A 198 -0.46 -14.32 10.13
CA HIS A 198 -0.47 -12.99 9.54
C HIS A 198 -0.34 -11.87 10.57
N LYS A 199 0.54 -10.91 10.29
CA LYS A 199 0.77 -9.69 11.08
C LYS A 199 0.98 -8.50 10.16
N PRO A 200 0.46 -7.30 10.53
CA PRO A 200 0.79 -6.07 9.81
C PRO A 200 2.29 -5.79 9.82
N ASP A 201 2.79 -5.25 8.72
CA ASP A 201 4.16 -4.75 8.59
C ASP A 201 4.23 -3.29 9.06
N TYR A 202 4.84 -3.07 10.21
CA TYR A 202 5.04 -1.75 10.79
C TYR A 202 6.45 -1.25 10.49
N LEU A 203 6.66 -0.56 9.37
CA LEU A 203 7.96 0.07 9.04
C LEU A 203 8.37 1.13 10.07
N ARG A 204 7.45 1.62 10.89
CA ARG A 204 7.72 2.53 12.00
C ARG A 204 7.00 2.06 13.26
N LEU A 205 7.66 2.23 14.39
CA LEU A 205 7.03 2.03 15.70
C LEU A 205 5.81 2.94 15.86
N SER A 206 4.79 2.47 16.55
CA SER A 206 3.63 3.30 16.92
C SER A 206 4.08 4.54 17.69
N GLN A 207 3.26 5.59 17.68
CA GLN A 207 3.56 6.81 18.43
C GLN A 207 3.79 6.50 19.93
N ALA A 208 2.96 5.63 20.50
CA ALA A 208 3.07 5.23 21.90
C ALA A 208 4.36 4.46 22.21
N GLU A 209 4.83 3.62 21.31
CA GLU A 209 6.10 2.90 21.47
C GLU A 209 7.30 3.83 21.37
N ARG A 210 7.27 4.80 20.44
CA ARG A 210 8.30 5.82 20.31
C ARG A 210 8.37 6.72 21.56
N GLU A 211 7.23 7.22 22.03
CA GLU A 211 7.17 8.02 23.26
C GLU A 211 7.65 7.25 24.50
N ARG A 212 7.39 5.94 24.56
CA ARG A 212 7.97 5.07 25.60
C ARG A 212 9.49 4.96 25.49
N GLN A 213 10.03 4.82 24.28
CA GLN A 213 11.47 4.74 24.08
C GLN A 213 12.15 6.08 24.37
N GLU A 214 11.55 7.20 23.99
CA GLU A 214 12.05 8.54 24.33
C GLU A 214 12.08 8.73 25.84
N LYS A 215 10.99 8.47 26.54
CA LYS A 215 10.93 8.53 28.03
C LYS A 215 11.92 7.59 28.70
N ALA A 216 12.12 6.38 28.17
CA ALA A 216 13.07 5.43 28.73
C ALA A 216 14.55 5.86 28.53
N ARG A 217 14.83 6.69 27.52
CA ARG A 217 16.17 7.31 27.31
C ARG A 217 16.39 8.45 28.30
N ASP A 218 15.39 9.28 28.53
CA ASP A 218 15.47 10.42 29.47
C ASP A 218 15.64 9.97 30.92
N PHE A 219 15.17 8.78 31.29
CA PHE A 219 15.38 8.19 32.62
C PHE A 219 16.76 7.52 32.83
N ARG A 220 17.61 7.47 31.79
CA ARG A 220 18.94 6.85 31.88
C ARG A 220 20.08 7.87 31.90
N ILE A 221 19.76 9.17 32.00
CA ILE A 221 20.70 10.28 32.26
C ILE A 221 20.50 10.75 33.70
#